data_b5ae4a92be328f1ef3a31d26c6d9915b
#
_entry.id   b5ae4a92be328f1ef3a31d26c6d9915b
#
_cell.length_a   1.000
_cell.length_b   1.000
_cell.length_c   1.000
_cell.angle_alpha   90.00
_cell.angle_beta   90.00
_cell.angle_gamma   90.00
#
_symmetry.space_group_name_H-M   'P 1'
#
loop_
_entity.id
_entity.type
_entity.pdbx_description
1 polymer ?
#
loop_
_entity_poly.entity_id
_entity_poly.type
_entity_poly.pdbx_seq_one_letter_code
_entity_poly.pdbx_strand_id
1 'polypeptide(L)'
;AHHGNELARLAEDSGVHLGYEAAVAGGIPIIKALREGLSGNSFSGVYGILNGTCNYILTEMRDGVRAGNPRNFDIVLKEAQELGYAEADPSTDVDGVDAAHKLALLTSLVFGCPVDFGAIQIEGIRHINVLDIEYAEELGYRVKLLGVSRAGAAGIEQSVHPCMVPERAPIAHVDGVLNAVVADGDFVGTTTFEGPGAGAGPTASAVVADLVDISRGLVLPTFGLPVSSLNARPKAPPGSHVGSYYIRLMV
;
A
#
# COMPACT_ATOMS: atom_id res chain seq x y z
N ALA A 1 -0.53 -0.55 -12.75
CA ALA A 1 -1.32 0.70 -12.78
C ALA A 1 -1.37 1.36 -14.16
N HIS A 2 -0.29 1.33 -14.97
CA HIS A 2 -0.21 2.07 -16.25
C HIS A 2 -1.36 1.77 -17.23
N HIS A 3 -1.79 0.53 -17.34
CA HIS A 3 -2.85 0.09 -18.26
C HIS A 3 -4.21 -0.15 -17.55
N GLY A 4 -4.35 0.21 -16.27
CA GLY A 4 -5.54 -0.10 -15.49
C GLY A 4 -6.83 0.47 -16.09
N ASN A 5 -6.81 1.72 -16.52
CA ASN A 5 -7.97 2.37 -17.14
C ASN A 5 -8.34 1.76 -18.50
N GLU A 6 -7.34 1.38 -19.29
CA GLU A 6 -7.54 0.73 -20.59
C GLU A 6 -8.14 -0.66 -20.42
N LEU A 7 -7.57 -1.48 -19.54
CA LEU A 7 -8.05 -2.83 -19.25
C LEU A 7 -9.46 -2.82 -18.67
N ALA A 8 -9.78 -1.89 -17.76
CA ALA A 8 -11.12 -1.74 -17.22
C ALA A 8 -12.15 -1.44 -18.31
N ARG A 9 -11.82 -0.52 -19.23
CA ARG A 9 -12.69 -0.19 -20.37
C ARG A 9 -12.90 -1.38 -21.29
N LEU A 10 -11.81 -2.09 -21.65
CA LEU A 10 -11.90 -3.26 -22.51
C LEU A 10 -12.76 -4.37 -21.88
N ALA A 11 -12.64 -4.59 -20.58
CA ALA A 11 -13.45 -5.56 -19.86
C ALA A 11 -14.94 -5.19 -19.89
N GLU A 12 -15.27 -3.92 -19.62
CA GLU A 12 -16.65 -3.43 -19.67
C GLU A 12 -17.24 -3.50 -21.07
N ASP A 13 -16.52 -3.02 -22.11
CA ASP A 13 -16.95 -3.05 -23.51
C ASP A 13 -17.18 -4.47 -24.02
N SER A 14 -16.43 -5.44 -23.49
CA SER A 14 -16.54 -6.86 -23.80
C SER A 14 -17.56 -7.60 -22.94
N GLY A 15 -18.12 -6.98 -21.91
CA GLY A 15 -19.06 -7.59 -20.98
C GLY A 15 -18.45 -8.73 -20.15
N VAL A 16 -17.14 -8.66 -19.85
CA VAL A 16 -16.42 -9.70 -19.09
C VAL A 16 -15.93 -9.17 -17.74
N HIS A 17 -15.77 -10.07 -16.79
CA HIS A 17 -15.18 -9.75 -15.50
C HIS A 17 -13.65 -9.70 -15.58
N LEU A 18 -13.06 -8.66 -15.02
CA LEU A 18 -11.62 -8.56 -14.80
C LEU A 18 -11.31 -8.80 -13.32
N GLY A 19 -10.86 -10.02 -12.99
CA GLY A 19 -10.36 -10.37 -11.67
C GLY A 19 -8.91 -9.92 -11.50
N TYR A 20 -8.59 -9.23 -10.40
CA TYR A 20 -7.25 -8.72 -10.13
C TYR A 20 -6.92 -8.66 -8.62
N GLU A 21 -7.57 -9.52 -7.81
CA GLU A 21 -7.36 -9.56 -6.36
C GLU A 21 -5.88 -9.70 -6.00
N ALA A 22 -5.15 -10.55 -6.73
CA ALA A 22 -3.73 -10.79 -6.51
C ALA A 22 -2.81 -9.58 -6.84
N ALA A 23 -3.35 -8.53 -7.46
CA ALA A 23 -2.54 -7.37 -7.85
C ALA A 23 -2.18 -6.44 -6.67
N VAL A 24 -2.89 -6.54 -5.54
CA VAL A 24 -2.66 -5.71 -4.35
C VAL A 24 -2.69 -6.58 -3.11
N ALA A 25 -1.58 -6.60 -2.35
CA ALA A 25 -1.45 -7.32 -1.08
C ALA A 25 -1.93 -8.80 -1.16
N GLY A 26 -1.47 -9.53 -2.12
CA GLY A 26 -1.83 -10.83 -2.67
C GLY A 26 -2.70 -11.79 -1.85
N GLY A 27 -2.43 -11.99 -0.57
CA GLY A 27 -3.24 -12.85 0.30
C GLY A 27 -4.36 -12.14 1.05
N ILE A 28 -4.43 -10.81 0.95
CA ILE A 28 -5.48 -9.99 1.59
C ILE A 28 -6.58 -9.74 0.54
N PRO A 29 -7.85 -10.12 0.77
CA PRO A 29 -8.94 -9.91 -0.19
C PRO A 29 -9.39 -8.43 -0.21
N ILE A 30 -8.45 -7.51 -0.46
CA ILE A 30 -8.69 -6.07 -0.28
C ILE A 30 -9.48 -5.46 -1.43
N ILE A 31 -9.28 -5.94 -2.66
CA ILE A 31 -10.04 -5.44 -3.82
C ILE A 31 -11.53 -5.73 -3.63
N LYS A 32 -11.87 -6.98 -3.27
CA LYS A 32 -13.25 -7.39 -3.00
C LYS A 32 -13.83 -6.68 -1.77
N ALA A 33 -13.02 -6.54 -0.72
CA ALA A 33 -13.46 -5.84 0.49
C ALA A 33 -13.88 -4.40 0.17
N LEU A 34 -13.08 -3.66 -0.58
CA LEU A 34 -13.37 -2.27 -0.95
C LEU A 34 -14.49 -2.17 -2.00
N ARG A 35 -14.42 -3.01 -3.06
CA ARG A 35 -15.33 -2.95 -4.20
C ARG A 35 -16.75 -3.42 -3.85
N GLU A 36 -16.86 -4.43 -2.98
CA GLU A 36 -18.12 -5.13 -2.69
C GLU A 36 -18.53 -4.96 -1.21
N GLY A 37 -17.68 -5.40 -0.27
CA GLY A 37 -18.01 -5.46 1.14
C GLY A 37 -18.21 -4.09 1.80
N LEU A 38 -17.45 -3.09 1.38
CA LEU A 38 -17.47 -1.74 1.91
C LEU A 38 -18.06 -0.70 0.96
N SER A 39 -18.67 -1.13 -0.15
CA SER A 39 -19.23 -0.26 -1.20
C SER A 39 -20.32 0.70 -0.72
N GLY A 40 -20.92 0.46 0.44
CA GLY A 40 -21.90 1.36 1.06
C GLY A 40 -21.29 2.56 1.80
N ASN A 41 -19.96 2.72 1.78
CA ASN A 41 -19.27 3.79 2.50
C ASN A 41 -18.66 4.82 1.55
N SER A 42 -18.57 6.06 2.03
CA SER A 42 -17.67 7.07 1.47
C SER A 42 -16.39 7.07 2.29
N PHE A 43 -15.25 7.05 1.61
CA PHE A 43 -13.96 6.98 2.29
C PHE A 43 -13.29 8.36 2.37
N SER A 44 -12.72 8.66 3.53
CA SER A 44 -11.83 9.81 3.73
C SER A 44 -10.38 9.49 3.36
N GLY A 45 -9.98 8.22 3.45
CA GLY A 45 -8.63 7.77 3.13
C GLY A 45 -8.47 6.27 3.07
N VAL A 46 -7.38 5.86 2.43
CA VAL A 46 -6.83 4.52 2.47
C VAL A 46 -5.31 4.61 2.60
N TYR A 47 -4.74 3.79 3.45
CA TYR A 47 -3.29 3.74 3.61
C TYR A 47 -2.86 2.32 3.99
N GLY A 48 -1.59 2.00 3.77
CA GLY A 48 -1.14 0.65 4.10
C GLY A 48 0.33 0.40 3.90
N ILE A 49 0.78 -0.73 4.45
CA ILE A 49 2.05 -1.37 4.19
C ILE A 49 1.83 -2.27 2.97
N LEU A 50 2.26 -1.81 1.80
CA LEU A 50 1.94 -2.44 0.51
C LEU A 50 3.12 -3.23 -0.09
N ASN A 51 4.30 -3.19 0.57
CA ASN A 51 5.50 -3.90 0.13
C ASN A 51 6.13 -4.66 1.31
N GLY A 52 6.19 -5.99 1.19
CA GLY A 52 6.70 -6.87 2.24
C GLY A 52 8.21 -6.78 2.43
N THR A 53 8.98 -6.59 1.35
CA THR A 53 10.45 -6.45 1.39
C THR A 53 10.86 -5.24 2.22
N CYS A 54 10.26 -4.07 1.97
CA CYS A 54 10.51 -2.87 2.75
C CYS A 54 10.10 -3.03 4.21
N ASN A 55 8.95 -3.65 4.46
CA ASN A 55 8.50 -3.87 5.83
C ASN A 55 9.43 -4.82 6.59
N TYR A 56 9.92 -5.88 5.94
CA TYR A 56 10.93 -6.78 6.50
C TYR A 56 12.21 -6.01 6.87
N ILE A 57 12.76 -5.23 5.94
CA ILE A 57 14.00 -4.48 6.16
C ILE A 57 13.85 -3.54 7.36
N LEU A 58 12.79 -2.74 7.41
CA LEU A 58 12.55 -1.81 8.52
C LEU A 58 12.30 -2.53 9.86
N THR A 59 11.65 -3.70 9.83
CA THR A 59 11.45 -4.54 11.02
C THR A 59 12.77 -5.05 11.57
N GLU A 60 13.63 -5.62 10.72
CA GLU A 60 14.90 -6.18 11.14
C GLU A 60 15.91 -5.12 11.61
N MET A 61 15.89 -3.93 10.99
CA MET A 61 16.68 -2.78 11.47
C MET A 61 16.25 -2.39 12.90
N ARG A 62 14.94 -2.28 13.14
CA ARG A 62 14.36 -1.97 14.46
C ARG A 62 14.71 -3.05 15.50
N ASP A 63 14.51 -4.30 15.15
CA ASP A 63 14.76 -5.41 16.08
C ASP A 63 16.25 -5.53 16.42
N GLY A 64 17.14 -5.20 15.49
CA GLY A 64 18.57 -5.04 15.75
C GLY A 64 18.87 -3.94 16.78
N VAL A 65 18.23 -2.79 16.67
CA VAL A 65 18.35 -1.69 17.65
C VAL A 65 17.89 -2.16 19.03
N ARG A 66 16.72 -2.78 19.13
CA ARG A 66 16.16 -3.30 20.38
C ARG A 66 17.04 -4.37 21.05
N ALA A 67 17.69 -5.19 20.23
CA ALA A 67 18.61 -6.22 20.71
C ALA A 67 20.01 -5.69 21.09
N GLY A 68 20.28 -4.39 20.93
CA GLY A 68 21.61 -3.80 21.14
C GLY A 68 22.65 -4.23 20.08
N ASN A 69 22.19 -4.71 18.93
CA ASN A 69 23.00 -5.10 17.79
C ASN A 69 22.46 -4.44 16.52
N PRO A 70 22.58 -3.12 16.38
CA PRO A 70 21.99 -2.39 15.26
C PRO A 70 22.60 -2.83 13.92
N ARG A 71 21.74 -3.02 12.92
CA ARG A 71 22.08 -3.43 11.56
C ARG A 71 21.65 -2.36 10.61
N ASN A 72 22.54 -1.95 9.70
CA ASN A 72 22.20 -0.94 8.70
C ASN A 72 21.37 -1.54 7.55
N PHE A 73 20.84 -0.65 6.71
CA PHE A 73 20.03 -1.00 5.56
C PHE A 73 20.70 -2.03 4.64
N ASP A 74 22.00 -1.84 4.29
CA ASP A 74 22.69 -2.72 3.34
C ASP A 74 22.87 -4.15 3.87
N ILE A 75 23.14 -4.30 5.17
CA ILE A 75 23.26 -5.61 5.83
C ILE A 75 21.92 -6.34 5.78
N VAL A 76 20.85 -5.67 6.16
CA VAL A 76 19.51 -6.29 6.20
C VAL A 76 18.98 -6.56 4.79
N LEU A 77 19.26 -5.68 3.83
CA LEU A 77 18.91 -5.93 2.43
C LEU A 77 19.57 -7.19 1.89
N LYS A 78 20.87 -7.38 2.19
CA LYS A 78 21.58 -8.60 1.78
C LYS A 78 20.97 -9.86 2.40
N GLU A 79 20.62 -9.83 3.68
CA GLU A 79 19.90 -10.92 4.34
C GLU A 79 18.53 -11.19 3.67
N ALA A 80 17.78 -10.15 3.34
CA ALA A 80 16.52 -10.28 2.62
C ALA A 80 16.70 -10.95 1.26
N GLN A 81 17.80 -10.65 0.54
CA GLN A 81 18.15 -11.30 -0.73
C GLN A 81 18.51 -12.78 -0.53
N GLU A 82 19.30 -13.12 0.49
CA GLU A 82 19.66 -14.50 0.82
C GLU A 82 18.44 -15.35 1.20
N LEU A 83 17.45 -14.74 1.86
CA LEU A 83 16.17 -15.37 2.22
C LEU A 83 15.15 -15.43 1.06
N GLY A 84 15.44 -14.77 -0.07
CA GLY A 84 14.53 -14.70 -1.21
C GLY A 84 13.37 -13.71 -1.06
N TYR A 85 13.44 -12.78 -0.10
CA TYR A 85 12.47 -11.71 0.08
C TYR A 85 12.75 -10.48 -0.81
N ALA A 86 13.99 -10.33 -1.27
CA ALA A 86 14.40 -9.31 -2.22
C ALA A 86 15.11 -9.94 -3.42
N GLU A 87 14.87 -9.42 -4.60
CA GLU A 87 15.59 -9.80 -5.82
C GLU A 87 16.99 -9.18 -5.87
N ALA A 88 17.82 -9.61 -6.84
CA ALA A 88 19.17 -9.07 -7.04
C ALA A 88 19.15 -7.55 -7.33
N ASP A 89 18.15 -7.08 -8.09
CA ASP A 89 17.83 -5.65 -8.21
C ASP A 89 16.56 -5.34 -7.41
N PRO A 90 16.68 -4.84 -6.18
CA PRO A 90 15.55 -4.57 -5.31
C PRO A 90 14.92 -3.19 -5.55
N SER A 91 15.36 -2.44 -6.56
CA SER A 91 15.01 -1.02 -6.75
C SER A 91 13.50 -0.78 -6.79
N THR A 92 12.73 -1.64 -7.47
CA THR A 92 11.28 -1.52 -7.54
C THR A 92 10.61 -1.56 -6.17
N ASP A 93 11.17 -2.35 -5.24
CA ASP A 93 10.69 -2.46 -3.87
C ASP A 93 11.17 -1.29 -3.01
N VAL A 94 12.50 -1.17 -2.85
CA VAL A 94 13.10 -0.27 -1.86
C VAL A 94 12.96 1.21 -2.22
N ASP A 95 12.75 1.53 -3.50
CA ASP A 95 12.44 2.89 -3.95
C ASP A 95 10.93 3.21 -3.93
N GLY A 96 10.09 2.25 -3.50
CA GLY A 96 8.65 2.46 -3.26
C GLY A 96 7.76 2.35 -4.51
N VAL A 97 8.32 1.99 -5.67
CA VAL A 97 7.58 1.94 -6.94
C VAL A 97 6.50 0.85 -6.93
N ASP A 98 6.80 -0.35 -6.40
CA ASP A 98 5.81 -1.42 -6.25
C ASP A 98 4.63 -0.98 -5.37
N ALA A 99 4.91 -0.38 -4.21
CA ALA A 99 3.88 0.15 -3.32
C ALA A 99 3.02 1.24 -4.00
N ALA A 100 3.63 2.08 -4.84
CA ALA A 100 2.92 3.11 -5.58
C ALA A 100 1.98 2.52 -6.64
N HIS A 101 2.36 1.45 -7.34
CA HIS A 101 1.46 0.76 -8.26
C HIS A 101 0.21 0.23 -7.55
N LYS A 102 0.38 -0.34 -6.37
CA LYS A 102 -0.73 -0.86 -5.55
C LYS A 102 -1.60 0.26 -5.01
N LEU A 103 -0.99 1.35 -4.53
CA LEU A 103 -1.72 2.53 -4.06
C LEU A 103 -2.58 3.17 -5.14
N ALA A 104 -2.08 3.26 -6.39
CA ALA A 104 -2.86 3.80 -7.51
C ALA A 104 -4.18 3.04 -7.73
N LEU A 105 -4.15 1.70 -7.61
CA LEU A 105 -5.33 0.86 -7.73
C LEU A 105 -6.29 1.05 -6.54
N LEU A 106 -5.77 1.08 -5.32
CA LEU A 106 -6.58 1.34 -4.13
C LEU A 106 -7.25 2.71 -4.18
N THR A 107 -6.52 3.74 -4.63
CA THR A 107 -7.06 5.10 -4.77
C THR A 107 -8.24 5.13 -5.75
N SER A 108 -8.12 4.44 -6.87
CA SER A 108 -9.20 4.35 -7.87
C SER A 108 -10.46 3.70 -7.30
N LEU A 109 -10.29 2.59 -6.55
CA LEU A 109 -11.40 1.89 -5.89
C LEU A 109 -12.09 2.75 -4.83
N VAL A 110 -11.30 3.40 -3.98
CA VAL A 110 -11.80 4.13 -2.80
C VAL A 110 -12.48 5.44 -3.19
N PHE A 111 -11.95 6.15 -4.19
CA PHE A 111 -12.44 7.49 -4.55
C PHE A 111 -13.23 7.53 -5.86
N GLY A 112 -13.41 6.42 -6.55
CA GLY A 112 -14.13 6.36 -7.82
C GLY A 112 -13.51 7.27 -8.88
N CYS A 113 -12.18 7.30 -8.98
CA CYS A 113 -11.45 8.11 -9.95
C CYS A 113 -10.60 7.22 -10.88
N PRO A 114 -10.20 7.70 -12.07
CA PRO A 114 -9.28 6.97 -12.92
C PRO A 114 -7.96 6.68 -12.22
N VAL A 115 -7.34 5.55 -12.54
CA VAL A 115 -5.99 5.20 -12.05
C VAL A 115 -4.99 6.23 -12.56
N ASP A 116 -4.26 6.87 -11.65
CA ASP A 116 -3.26 7.88 -11.98
C ASP A 116 -1.97 7.65 -11.18
N PHE A 117 -1.08 6.82 -11.74
CA PHE A 117 0.23 6.54 -11.15
C PHE A 117 1.11 7.81 -11.09
N GLY A 118 1.00 8.69 -12.07
CA GLY A 118 1.78 9.93 -12.12
C GLY A 118 1.39 10.99 -11.08
N ALA A 119 0.29 10.76 -10.34
CA ALA A 119 -0.11 11.63 -9.23
C ALA A 119 0.60 11.30 -7.91
N ILE A 120 1.27 10.14 -7.81
CA ILE A 120 1.84 9.64 -6.56
C ILE A 120 3.24 10.23 -6.38
N GLN A 121 3.47 10.85 -5.21
CA GLN A 121 4.80 11.21 -4.76
C GLN A 121 5.46 9.98 -4.16
N ILE A 122 6.67 9.63 -4.60
CA ILE A 122 7.32 8.37 -4.22
C ILE A 122 8.67 8.67 -3.58
N GLU A 123 8.84 8.18 -2.37
CA GLU A 123 10.09 8.19 -1.62
C GLU A 123 10.31 6.81 -0.99
N GLY A 124 11.44 6.18 -1.31
CA GLY A 124 11.80 4.86 -0.81
C GLY A 124 12.49 4.90 0.56
N ILE A 125 13.04 3.75 0.97
CA ILE A 125 13.62 3.56 2.31
C ILE A 125 15.16 3.59 2.34
N ARG A 126 15.84 3.78 1.20
CA ARG A 126 17.33 3.68 1.12
C ARG A 126 18.07 4.65 2.05
N HIS A 127 17.48 5.78 2.34
CA HIS A 127 18.09 6.83 3.18
C HIS A 127 17.80 6.65 4.68
N ILE A 128 16.94 5.71 5.04
CA ILE A 128 16.65 5.40 6.44
C ILE A 128 17.87 4.70 7.06
N ASN A 129 18.33 5.22 8.16
CA ASN A 129 19.46 4.67 8.87
C ASN A 129 19.12 4.27 10.32
N VAL A 130 20.08 3.68 11.00
CA VAL A 130 19.92 3.21 12.39
C VAL A 130 19.48 4.33 13.32
N LEU A 131 20.05 5.54 13.19
CA LEU A 131 19.70 6.68 14.06
C LEU A 131 18.22 7.10 13.89
N ASP A 132 17.68 7.03 12.66
CA ASP A 132 16.28 7.35 12.42
C ASP A 132 15.36 6.34 13.14
N ILE A 133 15.74 5.07 13.16
CA ILE A 133 15.02 4.02 13.86
C ILE A 133 15.11 4.21 15.39
N GLU A 134 16.31 4.50 15.93
CA GLU A 134 16.53 4.75 17.36
C GLU A 134 15.67 5.92 17.84
N TYR A 135 15.73 7.07 17.16
CA TYR A 135 14.93 8.24 17.55
C TYR A 135 13.42 8.01 17.38
N ALA A 136 13.00 7.24 16.37
CA ALA A 136 11.60 6.88 16.25
C ALA A 136 11.14 6.07 17.49
N GLU A 137 11.91 5.06 17.90
CA GLU A 137 11.61 4.26 19.09
C GLU A 137 11.59 5.13 20.38
N GLU A 138 12.57 6.01 20.58
CA GLU A 138 12.61 6.91 21.73
C GLU A 138 11.37 7.83 21.80
N LEU A 139 10.87 8.24 20.65
CA LEU A 139 9.69 9.11 20.54
C LEU A 139 8.35 8.32 20.57
N GLY A 140 8.38 6.99 20.70
CA GLY A 140 7.20 6.13 20.73
C GLY A 140 6.56 5.92 19.35
N TYR A 141 7.40 5.86 18.31
CA TYR A 141 6.99 5.62 16.93
C TYR A 141 7.75 4.42 16.34
N ARG A 142 7.19 3.87 15.27
CA ARG A 142 7.86 2.89 14.39
C ARG A 142 7.92 3.42 12.97
N VAL A 143 9.05 3.22 12.30
CA VAL A 143 9.20 3.60 10.89
C VAL A 143 8.58 2.52 10.02
N LYS A 144 7.65 2.92 9.14
CA LYS A 144 7.01 2.05 8.14
C LYS A 144 7.00 2.76 6.78
N LEU A 145 7.18 2.02 5.70
CA LEU A 145 6.89 2.55 4.36
C LEU A 145 5.39 2.46 4.12
N LEU A 146 4.70 3.59 4.09
CA LEU A 146 3.26 3.63 3.85
C LEU A 146 2.94 4.20 2.47
N GLY A 147 2.04 3.50 1.75
CA GLY A 147 1.24 4.12 0.72
C GLY A 147 0.05 4.82 1.37
N VAL A 148 -0.14 6.09 1.10
CA VAL A 148 -1.22 6.91 1.69
C VAL A 148 -1.99 7.61 0.58
N SER A 149 -3.31 7.48 0.60
CA SER A 149 -4.20 8.25 -0.27
C SER A 149 -5.34 8.85 0.57
N ARG A 150 -5.50 10.16 0.51
CA ARG A 150 -6.50 10.90 1.29
C ARG A 150 -7.23 11.92 0.44
N ALA A 151 -8.55 12.03 0.66
CA ALA A 151 -9.35 13.10 0.08
C ALA A 151 -9.33 14.33 1.02
N GLY A 152 -9.01 15.48 0.46
CA GLY A 152 -9.03 16.76 1.16
C GLY A 152 -9.69 17.86 0.33
N ALA A 153 -9.79 19.06 0.88
CA ALA A 153 -10.39 20.21 0.20
C ALA A 153 -9.63 20.60 -1.09
N ALA A 154 -8.32 20.33 -1.15
CA ALA A 154 -7.47 20.63 -2.30
C ALA A 154 -7.46 19.51 -3.38
N GLY A 155 -8.11 18.38 -3.11
CA GLY A 155 -8.11 17.21 -3.99
C GLY A 155 -7.63 15.94 -3.30
N ILE A 156 -7.23 14.94 -4.10
CA ILE A 156 -6.66 13.69 -3.57
C ILE A 156 -5.15 13.85 -3.44
N GLU A 157 -4.66 13.61 -2.23
CA GLU A 157 -3.24 13.44 -1.93
C GLU A 157 -2.87 11.96 -2.08
N GLN A 158 -1.76 11.67 -2.77
CA GLN A 158 -1.26 10.33 -2.93
C GLN A 158 0.26 10.33 -2.74
N SER A 159 0.74 9.50 -1.83
CA SER A 159 2.18 9.40 -1.56
C SER A 159 2.57 8.01 -1.08
N VAL A 160 3.80 7.63 -1.37
CA VAL A 160 4.50 6.48 -0.78
C VAL A 160 5.77 7.05 -0.16
N HIS A 161 5.90 6.94 1.15
CA HIS A 161 7.08 7.45 1.86
C HIS A 161 7.25 6.79 3.22
N PRO A 162 8.45 6.81 3.80
CA PRO A 162 8.67 6.42 5.18
C PRO A 162 7.88 7.31 6.13
N CYS A 163 7.11 6.68 7.01
CA CYS A 163 6.28 7.34 8.01
C CYS A 163 6.67 6.91 9.41
N MET A 164 6.74 7.86 10.34
CA MET A 164 6.77 7.57 11.77
C MET A 164 5.34 7.30 12.24
N VAL A 165 5.03 6.03 12.47
CA VAL A 165 3.71 5.56 12.90
C VAL A 165 3.69 5.45 14.41
N PRO A 166 2.74 6.12 15.12
CA PRO A 166 2.64 6.00 16.58
C PRO A 166 2.53 4.53 17.01
N GLU A 167 3.29 4.11 18.02
CA GLU A 167 3.31 2.72 18.45
C GLU A 167 1.93 2.19 18.89
N ARG A 168 1.05 3.08 19.37
CA ARG A 168 -0.34 2.72 19.68
C ARG A 168 -1.22 2.37 18.47
N ALA A 169 -0.79 2.72 17.25
CA ALA A 169 -1.57 2.42 16.04
C ALA A 169 -1.40 0.95 15.64
N PRO A 170 -2.49 0.19 15.37
CA PRO A 170 -2.39 -1.23 15.02
C PRO A 170 -1.41 -1.53 13.89
N ILE A 171 -1.39 -0.71 12.85
CA ILE A 171 -0.50 -0.89 11.68
C ILE A 171 1.00 -0.78 12.05
N ALA A 172 1.36 -0.15 13.16
CA ALA A 172 2.73 -0.09 13.65
C ALA A 172 3.27 -1.49 14.02
N HIS A 173 2.38 -2.44 14.34
CA HIS A 173 2.74 -3.80 14.77
C HIS A 173 2.70 -4.84 13.64
N VAL A 174 2.43 -4.42 12.43
CA VAL A 174 2.53 -5.27 11.24
C VAL A 174 3.99 -5.44 10.87
N ASP A 175 4.59 -6.56 11.24
CA ASP A 175 6.03 -6.79 11.16
C ASP A 175 6.42 -7.85 10.10
N GLY A 176 7.71 -7.95 9.82
CA GLY A 176 8.27 -8.90 8.85
C GLY A 176 7.77 -8.64 7.43
N VAL A 177 7.40 -9.70 6.73
CA VAL A 177 6.94 -9.64 5.33
C VAL A 177 5.43 -9.38 5.17
N LEU A 178 4.71 -9.12 6.27
CA LEU A 178 3.28 -8.89 6.24
C LEU A 178 2.93 -7.55 5.61
N ASN A 179 1.77 -7.52 4.96
CA ASN A 179 1.13 -6.33 4.46
C ASN A 179 -0.10 -5.99 5.30
N ALA A 180 -0.51 -4.73 5.26
CA ALA A 180 -1.77 -4.29 5.83
C ALA A 180 -2.36 -3.14 5.02
N VAL A 181 -3.68 -3.09 4.95
CA VAL A 181 -4.41 -1.97 4.37
C VAL A 181 -5.44 -1.50 5.38
N VAL A 182 -5.47 -0.19 5.59
CA VAL A 182 -6.43 0.49 6.46
C VAL A 182 -7.29 1.40 5.59
N ALA A 183 -8.61 1.31 5.75
CA ALA A 183 -9.57 2.15 5.06
C ALA A 183 -10.44 2.88 6.10
N ASP A 184 -10.58 4.19 5.94
CA ASP A 184 -11.37 5.05 6.81
C ASP A 184 -12.70 5.40 6.14
N GLY A 185 -13.76 4.64 6.47
CA GLY A 185 -15.11 4.82 5.96
C GLY A 185 -15.99 5.64 6.91
N ASP A 186 -17.02 6.30 6.36
CA ASP A 186 -17.91 7.19 7.12
C ASP A 186 -18.85 6.43 8.07
N PHE A 187 -19.41 5.29 7.66
CA PHE A 187 -20.30 4.49 8.49
C PHE A 187 -19.58 3.36 9.23
N VAL A 188 -18.67 2.67 8.55
CA VAL A 188 -17.96 1.53 9.15
C VAL A 188 -16.82 1.97 10.10
N GLY A 189 -16.37 3.22 9.98
CA GLY A 189 -15.18 3.70 10.67
C GLY A 189 -13.88 3.15 10.07
N THR A 190 -12.84 3.10 10.87
CA THR A 190 -11.53 2.57 10.45
C THR A 190 -11.55 1.04 10.42
N THR A 191 -11.25 0.46 9.27
CA THR A 191 -11.17 -0.98 9.06
C THR A 191 -9.76 -1.36 8.64
N THR A 192 -9.18 -2.39 9.27
CA THR A 192 -7.82 -2.87 9.00
C THR A 192 -7.86 -4.30 8.47
N PHE A 193 -7.13 -4.54 7.40
CA PHE A 193 -6.91 -5.85 6.79
C PHE A 193 -5.42 -6.16 6.84
N GLU A 194 -5.04 -7.31 7.39
CA GLU A 194 -3.64 -7.73 7.54
C GLU A 194 -3.47 -9.16 7.06
N GLY A 195 -2.32 -9.43 6.45
CA GLY A 195 -1.99 -10.79 6.01
C GLY A 195 -0.73 -10.83 5.12
N PRO A 196 -0.40 -12.00 4.58
CA PRO A 196 0.73 -12.16 3.67
C PRO A 196 0.45 -11.40 2.36
N GLY A 197 1.34 -10.46 2.03
CA GLY A 197 1.20 -9.61 0.84
C GLY A 197 1.67 -10.27 -0.46
N ALA A 198 2.47 -11.34 -0.36
CA ALA A 198 3.05 -12.07 -1.49
C ALA A 198 3.26 -13.55 -1.11
N GLY A 199 3.72 -14.33 -2.07
CA GLY A 199 4.00 -15.76 -1.92
C GLY A 199 3.09 -16.64 -2.76
N ALA A 200 3.55 -17.84 -3.11
CA ALA A 200 2.84 -18.73 -4.03
C ALA A 200 1.42 -19.09 -3.53
N GLY A 201 1.29 -19.48 -2.27
CA GLY A 201 -0.01 -19.86 -1.67
C GLY A 201 -0.99 -18.67 -1.59
N PRO A 202 -0.62 -17.55 -0.96
CA PRO A 202 -1.48 -16.37 -0.87
C PRO A 202 -1.92 -15.83 -2.25
N THR A 203 -0.99 -15.72 -3.20
CA THR A 203 -1.29 -15.28 -4.56
C THR A 203 -2.22 -16.25 -5.29
N ALA A 204 -1.97 -17.56 -5.17
CA ALA A 204 -2.85 -18.58 -5.77
C ALA A 204 -4.26 -18.53 -5.16
N SER A 205 -4.38 -18.31 -3.84
CA SER A 205 -5.69 -18.14 -3.18
C SER A 205 -6.50 -17.00 -3.79
N ALA A 206 -5.87 -15.85 -4.02
CA ALA A 206 -6.54 -14.69 -4.63
C ALA A 206 -6.95 -14.97 -6.09
N VAL A 207 -6.05 -15.55 -6.89
CA VAL A 207 -6.35 -15.93 -8.29
C VAL A 207 -7.51 -16.94 -8.36
N VAL A 208 -7.48 -17.97 -7.51
CA VAL A 208 -8.56 -18.97 -7.46
C VAL A 208 -9.87 -18.35 -7.02
N ALA A 209 -9.85 -17.38 -6.07
CA ALA A 209 -11.06 -16.65 -5.68
C ALA A 209 -11.68 -15.89 -6.86
N ASP A 210 -10.86 -15.21 -7.67
CA ASP A 210 -11.31 -14.54 -8.90
C ASP A 210 -11.90 -15.54 -9.91
N LEU A 211 -11.28 -16.70 -10.11
CA LEU A 211 -11.80 -17.76 -10.97
C LEU A 211 -13.15 -18.32 -10.48
N VAL A 212 -13.32 -18.48 -9.17
CA VAL A 212 -14.59 -18.89 -8.56
C VAL A 212 -15.67 -17.86 -8.84
N ASP A 213 -15.38 -16.57 -8.72
CA ASP A 213 -16.36 -15.52 -9.01
C ASP A 213 -16.75 -15.48 -10.48
N ILE A 214 -15.79 -15.63 -11.40
CA ILE A 214 -16.05 -15.77 -12.83
C ILE A 214 -16.94 -17.00 -13.09
N SER A 215 -16.67 -18.13 -12.46
CA SER A 215 -17.46 -19.35 -12.62
C SER A 215 -18.91 -19.22 -12.12
N ARG A 216 -19.13 -18.31 -11.17
CA ARG A 216 -20.47 -17.95 -10.65
C ARG A 216 -21.20 -16.93 -11.52
N GLY A 217 -20.58 -16.48 -12.60
CA GLY A 217 -21.15 -15.47 -13.50
C GLY A 217 -21.10 -14.05 -12.94
N LEU A 218 -20.22 -13.78 -11.96
CA LEU A 218 -20.08 -12.43 -11.44
C LEU A 218 -19.46 -11.53 -12.51
N VAL A 219 -20.11 -10.42 -12.83
CA VAL A 219 -19.60 -9.35 -13.68
C VAL A 219 -19.80 -8.04 -12.96
N LEU A 220 -18.71 -7.44 -12.52
CA LEU A 220 -18.71 -6.16 -11.80
C LEU A 220 -17.81 -5.17 -12.52
N PRO A 221 -18.10 -3.86 -12.44
CA PRO A 221 -17.17 -2.83 -12.86
C PRO A 221 -15.82 -2.99 -12.16
N THR A 222 -14.74 -2.89 -12.89
CA THR A 222 -13.37 -3.15 -12.41
C THR A 222 -13.03 -2.37 -11.14
N PHE A 223 -13.39 -1.10 -11.09
CA PHE A 223 -13.15 -0.21 -9.94
C PHE A 223 -14.40 0.07 -9.10
N GLY A 224 -15.38 -0.84 -9.09
CA GLY A 224 -16.63 -0.68 -8.32
C GLY A 224 -17.66 0.24 -8.98
N LEU A 225 -17.25 1.08 -9.90
CA LEU A 225 -18.08 1.96 -10.71
C LEU A 225 -17.80 1.75 -12.21
N PRO A 226 -18.78 1.92 -13.10
CA PRO A 226 -18.53 1.94 -14.53
C PRO A 226 -17.45 2.95 -14.90
N VAL A 227 -16.59 2.63 -15.86
CA VAL A 227 -15.48 3.51 -16.29
C VAL A 227 -15.99 4.89 -16.69
N SER A 228 -17.17 4.97 -17.31
CA SER A 228 -17.83 6.23 -17.68
C SER A 228 -18.25 7.09 -16.48
N SER A 229 -18.33 6.49 -15.28
CA SER A 229 -18.70 7.16 -14.02
C SER A 229 -17.49 7.52 -13.16
N LEU A 230 -16.29 7.08 -13.54
CA LEU A 230 -15.08 7.48 -12.86
C LEU A 230 -14.79 8.96 -13.10
N ASN A 231 -14.73 9.74 -12.04
CA ASN A 231 -14.52 11.17 -12.13
C ASN A 231 -13.08 11.55 -11.81
N ALA A 232 -12.41 12.24 -12.72
CA ALA A 232 -11.11 12.82 -12.44
C ALA A 232 -11.25 13.84 -11.30
N ARG A 233 -10.48 13.64 -10.23
CA ARG A 233 -10.45 14.56 -9.09
C ARG A 233 -9.19 15.41 -9.13
N PRO A 234 -9.24 16.66 -8.64
CA PRO A 234 -8.04 17.47 -8.50
C PRO A 234 -6.97 16.70 -7.71
N LYS A 235 -5.72 16.87 -8.10
CA LYS A 235 -4.56 16.40 -7.33
C LYS A 235 -4.24 17.45 -6.28
N ALA A 236 -4.05 17.04 -5.04
CA ALA A 236 -3.57 17.93 -4.01
C ALA A 236 -2.14 18.41 -4.40
N PRO A 237 -1.81 19.69 -4.24
CA PRO A 237 -0.47 20.18 -4.52
C PRO A 237 0.58 19.46 -3.64
N PRO A 238 1.81 19.25 -4.15
CA PRO A 238 2.91 18.76 -3.33
C PRO A 238 3.08 19.62 -2.07
N GLY A 239 3.26 18.97 -0.91
CA GLY A 239 3.43 19.68 0.36
C GLY A 239 2.15 20.27 0.94
N SER A 240 0.97 19.96 0.41
CA SER A 240 -0.32 20.37 1.02
C SER A 240 -0.64 19.58 2.29
N HIS A 241 0.08 18.49 2.56
CA HIS A 241 -0.10 17.71 3.77
C HIS A 241 0.24 18.52 5.02
N VAL A 242 -0.71 18.60 5.94
CA VAL A 242 -0.51 19.18 7.27
C VAL A 242 -0.32 18.04 8.26
N GLY A 243 0.88 17.94 8.82
CA GLY A 243 1.24 16.86 9.73
C GLY A 243 2.49 17.18 10.55
N SER A 244 2.90 16.23 11.38
CA SER A 244 4.17 16.29 12.08
C SER A 244 5.27 15.69 11.22
N TYR A 245 6.43 16.31 11.22
CA TYR A 245 7.59 15.89 10.44
C TYR A 245 8.78 15.61 11.36
N TYR A 246 9.51 14.56 11.06
CA TYR A 246 10.82 14.30 11.62
C TYR A 246 11.87 14.89 10.69
N ILE A 247 12.78 15.70 11.23
CA ILE A 247 13.87 16.33 10.48
C ILE A 247 15.19 16.01 11.18
N ARG A 248 16.11 15.37 10.45
CA ARG A 248 17.47 15.15 10.90
C ARG A 248 18.42 16.14 10.21
N LEU A 249 19.11 16.94 11.00
CA LEU A 249 20.14 17.83 10.52
C LEU A 249 21.52 17.24 10.83
N MET A 250 22.35 17.12 9.80
CA MET A 250 23.77 16.75 9.95
C MET A 250 24.55 18.05 10.19
N VAL A 251 25.13 18.20 11.37
CA VAL A 251 25.97 19.34 11.78
C VAL A 251 27.43 18.93 11.85
#